data_a2e8495f56cdb3efea798920e4e12c9d
#
_entry.id   a2e8495f56cdb3efea798920e4e12c9d
#
_cell.length_a   1.000
_cell.length_b   1.000
_cell.length_c   1.000
_cell.angle_alpha   90.00
_cell.angle_beta   90.00
_cell.angle_gamma   90.00
#
_symmetry.space_group_name_H-M   'P 1'
#
loop_
_entity.id
_entity.type
_entity.pdbx_description
1 polymer ?
#
loop_
_entity_poly.entity_id
_entity_poly.type
_entity_poly.pdbx_seq_one_letter_code
_entity_poly.pdbx_strand_id
1 'polypeptide(L)' 'MKKYVCPCGYVYDPEIGDPDSGIAPGTAWEDVPEDWVCPTCGLGKEVFEEE' A
#
# COMPACT_ATOMS: atom_id res chain seq x y z
N MET A 1 3.91 -6.05 -11.18
CA MET A 1 3.98 -4.73 -10.53
C MET A 1 4.88 -4.81 -9.30
N LYS A 2 5.52 -3.71 -8.97
CA LYS A 2 6.44 -3.69 -7.83
C LYS A 2 5.69 -3.61 -6.52
N LYS A 3 6.26 -4.22 -5.49
CA LYS A 3 5.68 -4.18 -4.15
C LYS A 3 6.31 -3.06 -3.36
N TYR A 4 5.58 -2.57 -2.36
CA TYR A 4 6.03 -1.49 -1.50
C TYR A 4 5.92 -1.91 -0.05
N VAL A 5 6.98 -1.67 0.73
CA VAL A 5 7.12 -2.21 2.08
C VAL A 5 7.08 -1.08 3.09
N CYS A 6 6.22 -1.24 4.09
CA CYS A 6 6.17 -0.33 5.23
C CYS A 6 7.21 -0.74 6.26
N PRO A 7 7.81 0.22 6.97
CA PRO A 7 8.78 -0.12 8.03
C PRO A 7 8.23 -1.06 9.10
N CYS A 8 6.91 -1.12 9.27
CA CYS A 8 6.29 -2.04 10.23
C CYS A 8 6.25 -3.49 9.71
N GLY A 9 6.61 -3.71 8.45
CA GLY A 9 6.60 -5.04 7.86
C GLY A 9 5.45 -5.33 6.93
N TYR A 10 4.45 -4.43 6.86
CA TYR A 10 3.35 -4.61 5.92
C TYR A 10 3.84 -4.42 4.49
N VAL A 11 3.37 -5.27 3.57
CA VAL A 11 3.72 -5.17 2.17
C VAL A 11 2.47 -4.87 1.35
N TYR A 12 2.50 -3.77 0.59
CA TYR A 12 1.45 -3.48 -0.37
C TYR A 12 1.78 -4.20 -1.67
N ASP A 13 0.97 -5.18 -2.03
CA ASP A 13 1.10 -5.91 -3.30
C ASP A 13 0.01 -5.38 -4.23
N PRO A 14 0.37 -4.68 -5.32
CA PRO A 14 -0.63 -4.14 -6.25
C PRO A 14 -1.57 -5.18 -6.81
N GLU A 15 -1.13 -6.43 -6.94
CA GLU A 15 -1.99 -7.48 -7.49
C GLU A 15 -3.07 -7.89 -6.50
N ILE A 16 -2.85 -7.68 -5.21
CA ILE A 16 -3.79 -8.00 -4.16
C ILE A 16 -4.58 -6.78 -3.73
N GLY A 17 -3.94 -5.61 -3.75
CA GLY A 17 -4.55 -4.38 -3.28
C GLY A 17 -4.75 -4.37 -1.78
N ASP A 18 -5.73 -3.60 -1.34
CA ASP A 18 -6.13 -3.54 0.06
C ASP A 18 -7.65 -3.36 0.10
N PRO A 19 -8.40 -4.43 -0.21
CA PRO A 19 -9.86 -4.33 -0.33
C PRO A 19 -10.55 -3.82 0.93
N ASP A 20 -9.97 -4.12 2.10
CA ASP A 20 -10.55 -3.68 3.37
C ASP A 20 -10.54 -2.16 3.49
N SER A 21 -9.62 -1.50 2.79
CA SER A 21 -9.53 -0.04 2.76
C SER A 21 -10.06 0.54 1.47
N GLY A 22 -10.70 -0.28 0.64
CA GLY A 22 -11.28 0.19 -0.62
C GLY A 22 -10.32 0.22 -1.78
N ILE A 23 -9.16 -0.42 -1.67
CA ILE A 23 -8.18 -0.47 -2.74
C ILE A 23 -8.33 -1.80 -3.47
N ALA A 24 -8.90 -1.73 -4.67
CA ALA A 24 -9.19 -2.95 -5.43
C ALA A 24 -7.91 -3.66 -5.86
N PRO A 25 -7.95 -5.00 -5.99
CA PRO A 25 -6.81 -5.73 -6.59
C PRO A 25 -6.49 -5.18 -7.97
N GLY A 26 -5.21 -5.07 -8.29
CA GLY A 26 -4.79 -4.53 -9.57
C GLY A 26 -4.54 -3.03 -9.57
N THR A 27 -4.67 -2.38 -8.41
CA THR A 27 -4.41 -0.94 -8.30
C THR A 27 -2.90 -0.72 -8.18
N ALA A 28 -2.34 0.04 -9.13
CA ALA A 28 -0.93 0.38 -9.09
C ALA A 28 -0.66 1.31 -7.90
N TRP A 29 0.58 1.30 -7.41
CA TRP A 29 0.95 2.10 -6.24
C TRP A 29 0.63 3.59 -6.45
N GLU A 30 0.93 4.11 -7.64
CA GLU A 30 0.69 5.53 -7.92
C GLU A 30 -0.80 5.88 -7.99
N ASP A 31 -1.66 4.86 -8.12
CA ASP A 31 -3.11 5.06 -8.14
C ASP A 31 -3.72 4.94 -6.76
N VAL A 32 -2.96 4.51 -5.77
CA VAL A 32 -3.43 4.45 -4.39
C VAL A 32 -3.58 5.90 -3.88
N PRO A 33 -4.73 6.24 -3.26
CA PRO A 33 -4.94 7.61 -2.79
C PRO A 33 -3.85 8.09 -1.85
N GLU A 34 -3.55 9.38 -1.91
CA GLU A 34 -2.51 9.97 -1.06
C GLU A 34 -2.86 9.89 0.43
N ASP A 35 -4.15 9.82 0.75
CA ASP A 35 -4.59 9.73 2.14
C ASP A 35 -4.70 8.29 2.64
N TRP A 36 -4.37 7.31 1.80
CA TRP A 36 -4.33 5.92 2.25
C TRP A 36 -3.18 5.74 3.22
N VAL A 37 -3.42 4.95 4.26
CA VAL A 37 -2.40 4.68 5.25
C VAL A 37 -2.26 3.17 5.45
N CYS A 38 -1.11 2.78 5.99
CA CYS A 38 -0.85 1.37 6.27
C CYS A 38 -1.91 0.83 7.23
N PRO A 39 -2.60 -0.27 6.89
CA PRO A 39 -3.65 -0.80 7.73
C PRO A 39 -3.13 -1.39 9.04
N THR A 40 -1.81 -1.62 9.12
CA THR A 40 -1.21 -2.24 10.30
C THR A 40 -0.68 -1.20 11.28
N CYS A 41 -0.03 -0.15 10.80
CA CYS A 41 0.60 0.83 11.69
C CYS A 41 0.07 2.25 11.51
N GLY A 42 -0.70 2.52 10.46
CA GLY A 42 -1.29 3.84 10.24
C GLY A 42 -0.38 4.88 9.62
N LEU A 43 0.82 4.51 9.21
CA LEU A 43 1.72 5.45 8.54
C LEU A 43 1.31 5.66 7.09
N GLY A 44 1.61 6.84 6.55
CA GLY A 44 1.24 7.18 5.18
C GLY A 44 2.16 6.59 4.13
N LYS A 45 1.81 6.85 2.87
CA LYS A 45 2.57 6.29 1.74
C LYS A 45 4.03 6.74 1.73
N GLU A 46 4.31 7.91 2.30
CA GLU A 46 5.66 8.48 2.23
C GLU A 46 6.71 7.64 2.94
N VAL A 47 6.31 6.75 3.85
CA VAL A 47 7.28 5.90 4.55
C VAL A 47 7.51 4.57 3.85
N PHE A 48 6.70 4.24 2.86
CA PHE A 48 6.86 3.00 2.11
C PHE A 48 8.04 3.06 1.17
N GLU A 49 8.75 1.95 1.05
CA GLU A 49 9.87 1.84 0.12
C GLU A 49 9.59 0.77 -0.90
N GLU A 50 10.01 1.02 -2.13
CA GLU A 50 9.87 0.04 -3.20
C GLU A 50 10.77 -1.16 -2.90
N GLU A 51 10.19 -2.34 -3.02
CA GLU A 51 10.91 -3.58 -2.77
C GLU A 51 11.89 -3.90 -3.90
#